data_c529e7ccb78d827c8c3910ccb365a504
#
_entry.id   c529e7ccb78d827c8c3910ccb365a504
#
_cell.length_a   1.000
_cell.length_b   1.000
_cell.length_c   1.000
_cell.angle_alpha   90.00
_cell.angle_beta   90.00
_cell.angle_gamma   90.00
#
_symmetry.space_group_name_H-M   'P 1'
#
loop_
_entity.id
_entity.type
_entity.pdbx_description
1 polymer ?
#
loop_
_entity_poly.entity_id
_entity_poly.type
_entity_poly.pdbx_seq_one_letter_code
_entity_poly.pdbx_strand_id
1 'polypeptide(L)'
;MIKVALDAMGGDNAPVEIVKGAIAAVNASNECFVYLVGQEDVVRAELAKYTYNEKQIEVVNASEVIETGEPPVMAIRRKKDSSIVKGLNMVKNKEADAFVSAGSSGAVLVGGQVIVGRLPGVERPPIGAIDPTDNSCVLIVDSGANVDARPDFLVQWAKMGSIYMENCVGIKNPRVAIVNVGRSEEHTSELQSRIELVCRLLLE
;
A
#
# COMPACT_ATOMS: atom_id res chain seq x y z
N MET A 1 -9.80 -16.67 10.06
CA MET A 1 -10.29 -15.27 9.95
C MET A 1 -9.07 -14.38 9.80
N ILE A 2 -9.00 -13.64 8.69
CA ILE A 2 -7.89 -12.74 8.38
C ILE A 2 -8.12 -11.42 9.14
N LYS A 3 -7.11 -10.94 9.85
CA LYS A 3 -7.16 -9.70 10.63
C LYS A 3 -6.55 -8.56 9.84
N VAL A 4 -7.32 -7.51 9.59
CA VAL A 4 -6.89 -6.34 8.80
C VAL A 4 -6.86 -5.11 9.69
N ALA A 5 -5.71 -4.46 9.80
CA ALA A 5 -5.61 -3.12 10.35
C ALA A 5 -5.95 -2.11 9.23
N LEU A 6 -7.03 -1.36 9.41
CA LEU A 6 -7.52 -0.38 8.44
C LEU A 6 -7.34 1.02 9.00
N ASP A 7 -6.58 1.84 8.28
CA ASP A 7 -6.38 3.26 8.60
C ASP A 7 -7.70 4.02 8.43
N ALA A 8 -8.40 4.26 9.53
CA ALA A 8 -9.68 4.94 9.52
C ALA A 8 -9.59 6.44 9.21
N MET A 9 -8.40 7.02 9.28
CA MET A 9 -8.16 8.45 9.09
C MET A 9 -7.49 8.78 7.75
N GLY A 10 -7.21 7.76 6.91
CA GLY A 10 -6.55 7.95 5.64
C GLY A 10 -7.51 8.23 4.48
N GLY A 11 -7.19 9.24 3.65
CA GLY A 11 -7.96 9.61 2.47
C GLY A 11 -8.87 10.82 2.66
N ASP A 12 -9.28 11.43 1.54
CA ASP A 12 -9.99 12.71 1.51
C ASP A 12 -11.39 12.65 2.16
N ASN A 13 -12.01 11.48 2.20
CA ASN A 13 -13.33 11.26 2.76
C ASN A 13 -13.31 10.42 4.06
N ALA A 14 -12.16 10.38 4.73
CA ALA A 14 -12.04 9.72 6.02
C ALA A 14 -12.73 10.57 7.12
N PRO A 15 -13.30 9.94 8.16
CA PRO A 15 -13.42 8.48 8.35
C PRO A 15 -14.64 7.86 7.67
N VAL A 16 -15.53 8.68 7.10
CA VAL A 16 -16.88 8.26 6.67
C VAL A 16 -16.85 7.09 5.69
N GLU A 17 -16.14 7.26 4.56
CA GLU A 17 -16.11 6.22 3.53
C GLU A 17 -15.28 5.00 3.95
N ILE A 18 -14.29 5.20 4.80
CA ILE A 18 -13.48 4.08 5.32
C ILE A 18 -14.32 3.20 6.27
N VAL A 19 -15.07 3.82 7.16
CA VAL A 19 -15.96 3.09 8.09
C VAL A 19 -17.07 2.36 7.32
N LYS A 20 -17.68 3.00 6.32
CA LYS A 20 -18.64 2.33 5.43
C LYS A 20 -18.05 1.12 4.72
N GLY A 21 -16.83 1.26 4.19
CA GLY A 21 -16.12 0.16 3.53
C GLY A 21 -15.85 -1.01 4.47
N ALA A 22 -15.43 -0.73 5.70
CA ALA A 22 -15.23 -1.74 6.74
C ALA A 22 -16.52 -2.50 7.05
N ILE A 23 -17.63 -1.76 7.25
CA ILE A 23 -18.95 -2.33 7.51
C ILE A 23 -19.43 -3.20 6.35
N ALA A 24 -19.27 -2.72 5.11
CA ALA A 24 -19.62 -3.49 3.92
C ALA A 24 -18.83 -4.81 3.84
N ALA A 25 -17.54 -4.77 4.14
CA ALA A 25 -16.68 -5.95 4.13
C ALA A 25 -17.12 -7.00 5.16
N VAL A 26 -17.35 -6.61 6.41
CA VAL A 26 -17.74 -7.56 7.47
C VAL A 26 -19.17 -8.05 7.31
N ASN A 27 -20.06 -7.28 6.70
CA ASN A 27 -21.41 -7.74 6.39
C ASN A 27 -21.46 -8.68 5.18
N ALA A 28 -20.47 -8.58 4.27
CA ALA A 28 -20.37 -9.45 3.11
C ALA A 28 -19.70 -10.80 3.41
N SER A 29 -18.82 -10.89 4.42
CA SER A 29 -18.04 -12.08 4.71
C SER A 29 -17.70 -12.22 6.20
N ASN A 30 -17.73 -13.46 6.69
CA ASN A 30 -17.24 -13.79 8.02
C ASN A 30 -15.74 -14.16 8.06
N GLU A 31 -15.02 -13.98 6.97
CA GLU A 31 -13.62 -14.38 6.86
C GLU A 31 -12.63 -13.31 7.32
N CYS A 32 -13.07 -12.06 7.45
CA CYS A 32 -12.24 -10.96 7.91
C CYS A 32 -12.66 -10.40 9.26
N PHE A 33 -11.67 -9.93 10.00
CA PHE A 33 -11.80 -9.11 11.20
C PHE A 33 -11.10 -7.78 10.96
N VAL A 34 -11.72 -6.67 11.27
CA VAL A 34 -11.20 -5.34 10.97
C VAL A 34 -10.88 -4.57 12.24
N TYR A 35 -9.63 -4.17 12.39
CA TYR A 35 -9.22 -3.14 13.35
C TYR A 35 -9.31 -1.78 12.67
N LEU A 36 -10.26 -0.94 13.07
CA LEU A 36 -10.35 0.46 12.64
C LEU A 36 -9.38 1.29 13.48
N VAL A 37 -8.26 1.66 12.90
CA VAL A 37 -7.20 2.40 13.58
C VAL A 37 -7.37 3.89 13.31
N GLY A 38 -7.69 4.67 14.35
CA GLY A 38 -7.94 6.10 14.20
C GLY A 38 -8.37 6.78 15.49
N GLN A 39 -8.79 8.03 15.41
CA GLN A 39 -9.30 8.79 16.56
C GLN A 39 -10.59 8.14 17.05
N GLU A 40 -10.55 7.53 18.23
CA GLU A 40 -11.59 6.64 18.73
C GLU A 40 -12.96 7.30 18.75
N ASP A 41 -13.07 8.52 19.28
CA ASP A 41 -14.34 9.24 19.38
C ASP A 41 -14.97 9.48 18.01
N VAL A 42 -14.15 9.84 17.03
CA VAL A 42 -14.58 10.13 15.65
C VAL A 42 -15.04 8.85 14.94
N VAL A 43 -14.25 7.78 15.07
CA VAL A 43 -14.56 6.47 14.46
C VAL A 43 -15.82 5.86 15.09
N ARG A 44 -15.95 5.89 16.43
CA ARG A 44 -17.15 5.38 17.13
C ARG A 44 -18.41 6.17 16.79
N ALA A 45 -18.30 7.51 16.67
CA ALA A 45 -19.42 8.34 16.26
C ALA A 45 -19.90 8.01 14.84
N GLU A 46 -18.99 7.64 13.94
CA GLU A 46 -19.35 7.22 12.60
C GLU A 46 -19.96 5.81 12.59
N LEU A 47 -19.36 4.85 13.31
CA LEU A 47 -19.88 3.48 13.45
C LEU A 47 -21.31 3.43 14.01
N ALA A 48 -21.64 4.32 14.95
CA ALA A 48 -22.95 4.40 15.58
C ALA A 48 -24.12 4.70 14.60
N LYS A 49 -23.82 5.15 13.39
CA LYS A 49 -24.82 5.43 12.35
C LYS A 49 -25.27 4.18 11.59
N TYR A 50 -24.61 3.03 11.80
CA TYR A 50 -24.80 1.83 11.00
C TYR A 50 -25.07 0.59 11.86
N THR A 51 -25.70 -0.39 11.23
CA THR A 51 -25.84 -1.74 11.81
C THR A 51 -24.78 -2.65 11.16
N TYR A 52 -23.96 -3.31 11.98
CA TYR A 52 -22.91 -4.21 11.53
C TYR A 52 -22.65 -5.32 12.54
N ASN A 53 -21.84 -6.31 12.17
CA ASN A 53 -21.42 -7.36 13.08
C ASN A 53 -20.30 -6.86 14.00
N GLU A 54 -20.67 -6.45 15.21
CA GLU A 54 -19.73 -5.91 16.23
C GLU A 54 -18.62 -6.90 16.62
N LYS A 55 -18.80 -8.21 16.36
CA LYS A 55 -17.79 -9.23 16.66
C LYS A 55 -16.65 -9.26 15.66
N GLN A 56 -16.75 -8.52 14.55
CA GLN A 56 -15.75 -8.47 13.48
C GLN A 56 -15.09 -7.10 13.33
N ILE A 57 -15.46 -6.11 14.15
CA ILE A 57 -14.84 -4.78 14.14
C ILE A 57 -14.39 -4.41 15.55
N GLU A 58 -13.16 -3.93 15.65
CA GLU A 58 -12.60 -3.33 16.86
C GLU A 58 -11.96 -1.98 16.53
N VAL A 59 -12.19 -0.98 17.39
CA VAL A 59 -11.57 0.34 17.23
C VAL A 59 -10.29 0.39 18.03
N VAL A 60 -9.19 0.74 17.36
CA VAL A 60 -7.89 0.96 17.96
C VAL A 60 -7.59 2.44 17.94
N ASN A 61 -7.53 3.06 19.12
CA ASN A 61 -7.30 4.50 19.20
C ASN A 61 -5.93 4.92 18.68
N ALA A 62 -5.91 5.94 17.82
CA ALA A 62 -4.72 6.64 17.33
C ALA A 62 -5.03 8.14 17.29
N SER A 63 -4.32 8.92 18.10
CA SER A 63 -4.65 10.34 18.31
C SER A 63 -4.13 11.27 17.20
N GLU A 64 -3.15 10.80 16.42
CA GLU A 64 -2.49 11.59 15.39
C GLU A 64 -2.86 11.13 13.98
N VAL A 65 -2.90 12.07 13.05
CA VAL A 65 -3.16 11.81 11.62
C VAL A 65 -1.98 12.29 10.79
N ILE A 66 -1.51 11.46 9.85
CA ILE A 66 -0.51 11.87 8.84
C ILE A 66 -1.25 12.35 7.60
N GLU A 67 -1.10 13.63 7.29
CA GLU A 67 -1.71 14.26 6.12
C GLU A 67 -0.95 13.90 4.83
N THR A 68 -1.65 13.88 3.70
CA THR A 68 -1.09 13.48 2.39
C THR A 68 0.08 14.38 1.96
N GLY A 69 0.06 15.67 2.33
CA GLY A 69 1.10 16.65 1.98
C GLY A 69 2.31 16.66 2.90
N GLU A 70 2.34 15.86 3.97
CA GLU A 70 3.47 15.84 4.90
C GLU A 70 4.66 15.06 4.35
N PRO A 71 5.92 15.53 4.59
CA PRO A 71 7.10 14.75 4.25
C PRO A 71 7.10 13.38 4.95
N PRO A 72 7.02 12.26 4.21
CA PRO A 72 6.74 10.93 4.76
C PRO A 72 7.70 10.49 5.86
N VAL A 73 9.01 10.69 5.66
CA VAL A 73 10.04 10.30 6.62
C VAL A 73 9.89 11.03 7.95
N MET A 74 9.57 12.32 7.89
CA MET A 74 9.40 13.15 9.10
C MET A 74 8.08 12.82 9.80
N ALA A 75 7.02 12.60 9.04
CA ALA A 75 5.71 12.22 9.58
C ALA A 75 5.80 10.89 10.36
N ILE A 76 6.37 9.84 9.77
CA ILE A 76 6.58 8.53 10.43
C ILE A 76 7.47 8.64 11.69
N ARG A 77 8.46 9.53 11.67
CA ARG A 77 9.34 9.73 12.82
C ARG A 77 8.68 10.48 13.98
N ARG A 78 7.87 11.50 13.68
CA ARG A 78 7.28 12.39 14.67
C ARG A 78 5.94 11.90 15.20
N LYS A 79 5.04 11.46 14.32
CA LYS A 79 3.68 11.05 14.66
C LYS A 79 3.60 9.56 14.99
N LYS A 80 4.12 9.22 16.18
CA LYS A 80 4.20 7.82 16.64
C LYS A 80 2.84 7.22 16.99
N ASP A 81 1.87 8.07 17.32
CA ASP A 81 0.50 7.69 17.64
C ASP A 81 -0.45 7.85 16.46
N SER A 82 0.09 7.91 15.24
CA SER A 82 -0.75 7.99 14.02
C SER A 82 -1.32 6.62 13.64
N SER A 83 -2.48 6.67 12.96
CA SER A 83 -3.17 5.47 12.45
C SER A 83 -2.25 4.61 11.57
N ILE A 84 -1.44 5.23 10.70
CA ILE A 84 -0.47 4.52 9.85
C ILE A 84 0.59 3.82 10.69
N VAL A 85 1.21 4.53 11.64
CA VAL A 85 2.28 3.95 12.47
C VAL A 85 1.75 2.83 13.36
N LYS A 86 0.60 3.02 13.99
CA LYS A 86 -0.05 1.96 14.80
C LYS A 86 -0.42 0.75 13.97
N GLY A 87 -1.11 0.93 12.86
CA GLY A 87 -1.53 -0.16 11.99
C GLY A 87 -0.34 -0.98 11.46
N LEU A 88 0.74 -0.32 11.06
CA LEU A 88 1.97 -1.01 10.64
C LEU A 88 2.67 -1.75 11.79
N ASN A 89 2.63 -1.21 13.04
CA ASN A 89 3.13 -1.94 14.21
C ASN A 89 2.28 -3.17 14.52
N MET A 90 0.96 -3.13 14.35
CA MET A 90 0.10 -4.30 14.52
C MET A 90 0.49 -5.43 13.55
N VAL A 91 0.81 -5.09 12.29
CA VAL A 91 1.30 -6.09 11.32
C VAL A 91 2.67 -6.62 11.74
N LYS A 92 3.61 -5.76 12.14
CA LYS A 92 4.92 -6.17 12.64
C LYS A 92 4.84 -7.13 13.81
N ASN A 93 3.93 -6.86 14.73
CA ASN A 93 3.72 -7.64 15.96
C ASN A 93 2.86 -8.89 15.73
N LYS A 94 2.37 -9.10 14.49
CA LYS A 94 1.45 -10.21 14.14
C LYS A 94 0.09 -10.14 14.86
N GLU A 95 -0.32 -8.96 15.26
CA GLU A 95 -1.66 -8.67 15.78
C GLU A 95 -2.67 -8.57 14.62
N ALA A 96 -2.20 -8.06 13.48
CA ALA A 96 -2.92 -8.03 12.21
C ALA A 96 -2.11 -8.72 11.10
N ASP A 97 -2.81 -9.32 10.15
CA ASP A 97 -2.22 -10.01 8.99
C ASP A 97 -1.91 -9.05 7.84
N ALA A 98 -2.65 -7.95 7.74
CA ALA A 98 -2.50 -6.93 6.70
C ALA A 98 -2.79 -5.52 7.25
N PHE A 99 -2.24 -4.52 6.55
CA PHE A 99 -2.55 -3.11 6.76
C PHE A 99 -3.09 -2.50 5.46
N VAL A 100 -4.20 -1.75 5.56
CA VAL A 100 -4.84 -1.06 4.43
C VAL A 100 -5.00 0.42 4.77
N SER A 101 -4.66 1.29 3.84
CA SER A 101 -4.80 2.73 3.98
C SER A 101 -5.13 3.38 2.63
N ALA A 102 -6.00 4.37 2.65
CA ALA A 102 -6.27 5.27 1.54
C ALA A 102 -5.57 6.64 1.73
N GLY A 103 -4.68 6.74 2.71
CA GLY A 103 -3.93 7.96 3.03
C GLY A 103 -2.63 8.10 2.23
N SER A 104 -1.62 8.71 2.86
CA SER A 104 -0.32 8.99 2.23
C SER A 104 0.42 7.71 1.83
N SER A 105 0.47 7.40 0.54
CA SER A 105 1.23 6.25 -0.01
C SER A 105 2.72 6.32 0.33
N GLY A 106 3.30 7.53 0.34
CA GLY A 106 4.68 7.74 0.76
C GLY A 106 4.92 7.39 2.24
N ALA A 107 3.99 7.75 3.12
CA ALA A 107 4.07 7.41 4.54
C ALA A 107 3.91 5.88 4.76
N VAL A 108 2.99 5.24 4.04
CA VAL A 108 2.82 3.78 4.09
C VAL A 108 4.08 3.07 3.60
N LEU A 109 4.68 3.51 2.49
CA LEU A 109 5.92 2.95 1.97
C LEU A 109 7.09 3.09 2.96
N VAL A 110 7.32 4.31 3.47
CA VAL A 110 8.39 4.57 4.44
C VAL A 110 8.14 3.80 5.73
N GLY A 111 6.91 3.80 6.23
CA GLY A 111 6.53 3.05 7.44
C GLY A 111 6.71 1.55 7.23
N GLY A 112 6.30 1.00 6.10
CA GLY A 112 6.52 -0.39 5.74
C GLY A 112 8.01 -0.77 5.78
N GLN A 113 8.88 0.07 5.21
CA GLN A 113 10.32 -0.19 5.21
C GLN A 113 10.97 -0.07 6.61
N VAL A 114 10.54 0.88 7.43
CA VAL A 114 11.20 1.21 8.71
C VAL A 114 10.58 0.44 9.87
N ILE A 115 9.28 0.22 9.88
CA ILE A 115 8.55 -0.42 10.97
C ILE A 115 8.45 -1.93 10.73
N VAL A 116 7.84 -2.34 9.62
CA VAL A 116 7.67 -3.77 9.29
C VAL A 116 9.01 -4.39 8.89
N GLY A 117 9.78 -3.67 8.11
CA GLY A 117 11.11 -4.06 7.66
C GLY A 117 11.11 -4.61 6.24
N ARG A 118 12.31 -4.65 5.64
CA ARG A 118 12.54 -5.21 4.31
C ARG A 118 12.93 -6.69 4.41
N LEU A 119 12.55 -7.46 3.43
CA LEU A 119 13.08 -8.82 3.29
C LEU A 119 14.59 -8.78 3.03
N PRO A 120 15.36 -9.77 3.53
CA PRO A 120 16.78 -9.86 3.25
C PRO A 120 17.07 -9.86 1.74
N GLY A 121 18.02 -9.03 1.32
CA GLY A 121 18.39 -8.88 -0.08
C GLY A 121 17.53 -7.91 -0.89
N VAL A 122 16.43 -7.37 -0.36
CA VAL A 122 15.64 -6.33 -1.01
C VAL A 122 16.19 -4.96 -0.63
N GLU A 123 16.77 -4.26 -1.61
CA GLU A 123 17.35 -2.94 -1.38
C GLU A 123 16.30 -1.82 -1.41
N ARG A 124 15.44 -1.84 -2.41
CA ARG A 124 14.39 -0.84 -2.64
C ARG A 124 13.05 -1.53 -2.93
N PRO A 125 12.12 -1.59 -1.97
CA PRO A 125 10.78 -2.08 -2.22
C PRO A 125 10.04 -1.14 -3.18
N PRO A 126 9.38 -1.68 -4.21
CA PRO A 126 8.57 -0.90 -5.14
C PRO A 126 7.12 -0.81 -4.66
N ILE A 127 6.34 0.07 -5.28
CA ILE A 127 4.88 0.00 -5.25
C ILE A 127 4.41 -0.79 -6.48
N GLY A 128 3.65 -1.84 -6.26
CA GLY A 128 2.97 -2.59 -7.31
C GLY A 128 1.52 -2.14 -7.47
N ALA A 129 1.10 -1.78 -8.68
CA ALA A 129 -0.28 -1.50 -9.01
C ALA A 129 -0.81 -2.57 -9.96
N ILE A 130 -1.97 -3.14 -9.65
CA ILE A 130 -2.66 -4.08 -10.53
C ILE A 130 -3.65 -3.31 -11.39
N ASP A 131 -3.43 -3.33 -12.69
CA ASP A 131 -4.36 -2.76 -13.66
C ASP A 131 -5.16 -3.87 -14.35
N PRO A 132 -6.51 -3.75 -14.39
CA PRO A 132 -7.34 -4.71 -15.11
C PRO A 132 -7.16 -4.57 -16.62
N THR A 133 -7.19 -5.70 -17.32
CA THR A 133 -7.23 -5.79 -18.77
C THR A 133 -8.49 -6.52 -19.20
N ASP A 134 -8.79 -6.56 -20.51
CA ASP A 134 -10.03 -7.20 -21.03
C ASP A 134 -10.20 -8.67 -20.58
N ASN A 135 -9.11 -9.41 -20.43
CA ASN A 135 -9.17 -10.84 -20.12
C ASN A 135 -8.40 -11.24 -18.85
N SER A 136 -7.68 -10.31 -18.21
CA SER A 136 -6.78 -10.61 -17.10
C SER A 136 -6.42 -9.34 -16.32
N CYS A 137 -5.23 -9.27 -15.77
CA CYS A 137 -4.66 -8.07 -15.17
C CYS A 137 -3.16 -8.01 -15.42
N VAL A 138 -2.62 -6.81 -15.27
CA VAL A 138 -1.20 -6.50 -15.40
C VAL A 138 -0.70 -5.90 -14.09
N LEU A 139 0.46 -6.34 -13.60
CA LEU A 139 1.13 -5.70 -12.49
C LEU A 139 2.17 -4.70 -13.00
N ILE A 140 1.96 -3.43 -12.69
CA ILE A 140 2.93 -2.38 -12.95
C ILE A 140 3.84 -2.22 -11.74
N VAL A 141 5.14 -2.35 -11.92
CA VAL A 141 6.18 -2.23 -10.89
C VAL A 141 7.35 -1.40 -11.44
N ASP A 142 7.75 -0.34 -10.90
CA ASP A 142 7.34 0.44 -9.73
C ASP A 142 6.30 1.50 -10.13
N SER A 143 5.31 1.71 -9.29
CA SER A 143 4.23 2.68 -9.55
C SER A 143 4.45 3.98 -8.76
N GLY A 144 5.62 4.59 -8.91
CA GLY A 144 5.92 5.93 -8.38
C GLY A 144 6.57 6.00 -7.00
N ALA A 145 7.05 4.89 -6.45
CA ALA A 145 7.76 4.89 -5.16
C ALA A 145 9.22 5.33 -5.28
N ASN A 146 9.85 5.05 -6.41
CA ASN A 146 11.26 5.30 -6.64
C ASN A 146 11.44 6.20 -7.86
N VAL A 147 12.16 7.30 -7.70
CA VAL A 147 12.45 8.24 -8.79
C VAL A 147 13.51 7.65 -9.74
N ASP A 148 14.54 7.00 -9.17
CA ASP A 148 15.61 6.37 -9.94
C ASP A 148 15.48 4.85 -9.89
N ALA A 149 15.41 4.22 -11.07
CA ALA A 149 15.41 2.77 -11.23
C ALA A 149 16.78 2.31 -11.78
N ARG A 150 17.69 1.90 -10.90
CA ARG A 150 18.93 1.24 -11.31
C ARG A 150 18.63 -0.15 -11.88
N PRO A 151 19.46 -0.67 -12.81
CA PRO A 151 19.28 -2.00 -13.41
C PRO A 151 19.06 -3.12 -12.37
N ASP A 152 19.82 -3.08 -11.27
CA ASP A 152 19.73 -4.07 -10.18
C ASP A 152 18.34 -4.08 -9.54
N PHE A 153 17.73 -2.90 -9.39
CA PHE A 153 16.38 -2.78 -8.83
C PHE A 153 15.34 -3.37 -9.78
N LEU A 154 15.46 -3.12 -11.09
CA LEU A 154 14.56 -3.67 -12.09
C LEU A 154 14.55 -5.20 -12.05
N VAL A 155 15.75 -5.82 -11.91
CA VAL A 155 15.86 -7.28 -11.77
C VAL A 155 15.20 -7.78 -10.49
N GLN A 156 15.38 -7.07 -9.37
CA GLN A 156 14.71 -7.43 -8.11
C GLN A 156 13.18 -7.29 -8.23
N TRP A 157 12.71 -6.18 -8.79
CA TRP A 157 11.27 -5.92 -8.96
C TRP A 157 10.61 -6.92 -9.91
N ALA A 158 11.29 -7.30 -11.00
CA ALA A 158 10.82 -8.35 -11.89
C ALA A 158 10.60 -9.68 -11.16
N LYS A 159 11.56 -10.09 -10.32
CA LYS A 159 11.43 -11.31 -9.51
C LYS A 159 10.29 -11.19 -8.47
N MET A 160 10.21 -10.07 -7.77
CA MET A 160 9.15 -9.83 -6.77
C MET A 160 7.77 -9.83 -7.43
N GLY A 161 7.63 -9.14 -8.56
CA GLY A 161 6.39 -9.10 -9.32
C GLY A 161 5.98 -10.47 -9.84
N SER A 162 6.91 -11.26 -10.39
CA SER A 162 6.63 -12.62 -10.85
C SER A 162 6.12 -13.51 -9.71
N ILE A 163 6.78 -13.47 -8.56
CA ILE A 163 6.36 -14.22 -7.36
C ILE A 163 4.96 -13.78 -6.90
N TYR A 164 4.69 -12.48 -6.92
CA TYR A 164 3.39 -11.94 -6.55
C TYR A 164 2.28 -12.39 -7.51
N MET A 165 2.51 -12.27 -8.82
CA MET A 165 1.54 -12.69 -9.84
C MET A 165 1.24 -14.20 -9.77
N GLU A 166 2.26 -15.03 -9.51
CA GLU A 166 2.06 -16.46 -9.38
C GLU A 166 1.29 -16.85 -8.10
N ASN A 167 1.65 -16.27 -6.97
CA ASN A 167 1.14 -16.73 -5.67
C ASN A 167 -0.10 -15.97 -5.17
N CYS A 168 -0.24 -14.70 -5.54
CA CYS A 168 -1.36 -13.87 -5.09
C CYS A 168 -2.46 -13.75 -6.14
N VAL A 169 -2.08 -13.66 -7.42
CA VAL A 169 -3.03 -13.50 -8.53
C VAL A 169 -3.34 -14.84 -9.21
N GLY A 170 -2.43 -15.81 -9.15
CA GLY A 170 -2.60 -17.14 -9.71
C GLY A 170 -2.21 -17.28 -11.20
N ILE A 171 -1.54 -16.28 -11.76
CA ILE A 171 -1.04 -16.31 -13.14
C ILE A 171 0.29 -17.06 -13.16
N LYS A 172 0.30 -18.26 -13.77
CA LYS A 172 1.49 -19.10 -13.86
C LYS A 172 2.43 -18.59 -14.94
N ASN A 173 3.73 -18.55 -14.62
CA ASN A 173 4.79 -18.12 -15.54
C ASN A 173 4.52 -16.73 -16.15
N PRO A 174 4.35 -15.67 -15.35
CA PRO A 174 4.02 -14.35 -15.84
C PRO A 174 5.14 -13.83 -16.77
N ARG A 175 4.74 -13.20 -17.86
CA ARG A 175 5.69 -12.55 -18.79
C ARG A 175 6.12 -11.22 -18.21
N VAL A 176 7.40 -10.90 -18.33
CA VAL A 176 7.97 -9.64 -17.83
C VAL A 176 8.43 -8.79 -18.99
N ALA A 177 8.01 -7.53 -19.02
CA ALA A 177 8.47 -6.55 -20.00
C ALA A 177 8.93 -5.27 -19.31
N ILE A 178 9.89 -4.57 -19.91
CA ILE A 178 10.33 -3.24 -19.47
C ILE A 178 9.65 -2.22 -20.37
N VAL A 179 8.89 -1.30 -19.74
CA VAL A 179 8.32 -0.15 -20.45
C VAL A 179 9.32 0.99 -20.42
N ASN A 180 9.75 1.40 -21.60
CA ASN A 180 10.62 2.54 -21.79
C ASN A 180 9.86 3.65 -22.52
N VAL A 181 9.92 4.87 -22.00
CA VAL A 181 9.30 6.04 -22.60
C VAL A 181 10.28 6.67 -23.58
N GLY A 182 10.09 6.41 -24.85
CA GLY A 182 10.77 7.08 -25.96
C GLY A 182 11.99 6.34 -26.52
N ARG A 183 11.96 6.17 -27.84
CA ARG A 183 13.09 5.90 -28.68
C ARG A 183 13.19 7.04 -29.69
N SER A 184 13.98 8.03 -29.36
CA SER A 184 14.74 8.72 -30.39
C SER A 184 16.20 8.56 -30.01
N GLU A 185 16.98 7.96 -30.86
CA GLU A 185 18.43 7.80 -30.68
C GLU A 185 19.12 9.18 -30.51
N GLU A 186 18.47 10.25 -30.90
CA GLU A 186 18.91 11.64 -30.79
C GLU A 186 18.84 12.20 -29.36
N HIS A 187 18.10 11.62 -28.45
CA HIS A 187 17.93 12.13 -27.08
C HIS A 187 18.58 11.29 -26.00
N THR A 188 19.32 10.25 -26.35
CA THR A 188 19.95 9.37 -25.36
C THR A 188 21.01 10.06 -24.51
N SER A 189 21.63 11.12 -25.02
CA SER A 189 22.63 11.90 -24.29
C SER A 189 22.05 13.01 -23.41
N GLU A 190 20.89 13.57 -23.76
CA GLU A 190 20.20 14.59 -22.95
C GLU A 190 19.30 13.97 -21.87
N LEU A 191 18.76 12.78 -22.11
CA LEU A 191 17.94 12.04 -21.15
C LEU A 191 18.74 11.48 -19.97
N GLN A 192 20.04 11.34 -20.07
CA GLN A 192 20.90 10.97 -18.93
C GLN A 192 20.97 12.03 -17.83
N SER A 193 20.58 13.27 -18.10
CA SER A 193 20.59 14.36 -17.11
C SER A 193 19.24 14.73 -16.53
N ARG A 194 18.13 14.20 -17.07
CA ARG A 194 16.74 14.49 -16.63
C ARG A 194 15.81 13.31 -16.81
N ILE A 195 16.22 12.13 -16.40
CA ILE A 195 15.38 10.97 -16.58
C ILE A 195 14.52 10.76 -15.34
N GLU A 196 13.31 11.25 -15.40
CA GLU A 196 12.18 10.52 -14.87
C GLU A 196 11.90 9.31 -15.79
N LEU A 197 12.83 8.38 -15.85
CA LEU A 197 12.61 7.06 -16.42
C LEU A 197 11.75 6.30 -15.43
N VAL A 198 10.45 6.44 -15.58
CA VAL A 198 9.52 5.49 -14.98
C VAL A 198 9.68 4.19 -15.77
N CYS A 199 10.66 3.39 -15.41
CA CYS A 199 10.77 2.02 -15.88
C CYS A 199 9.65 1.24 -15.21
N ARG A 200 8.56 1.04 -15.92
CA ARG A 200 7.46 0.18 -15.50
C ARG A 200 7.73 -1.23 -16.01
N LEU A 201 7.78 -2.18 -15.11
CA LEU A 201 7.74 -3.59 -15.44
C LEU A 201 6.26 -3.98 -15.58
N LEU A 202 5.88 -4.42 -16.78
CA LEU A 202 4.59 -5.05 -17.01
C LEU A 202 4.76 -6.56 -16.88
N LEU A 203 3.98 -7.15 -16.00
CA LEU A 203 3.90 -8.59 -15.78
C LEU A 203 2.49 -9.02 -16.19
N GLU A 204 2.37 -9.67 -17.35
CA GLU A 204 1.14 -10.31 -17.84
C GLU A 204 1.09 -11.79 -17.49
#